data_ab3133f2e0c24c6d599299c1b598b553
#
_entry.id   ab3133f2e0c24c6d599299c1b598b553
#
_cell.length_a   1.000
_cell.length_b   1.000
_cell.length_c   1.000
_cell.angle_alpha   90.00
_cell.angle_beta   90.00
_cell.angle_gamma   90.00
#
_symmetry.space_group_name_H-M   'P 1'
#
loop_
_entity.id
_entity.type
_entity.pdbx_description
1 polymer ?
#
loop_
_entity_poly.entity_id
_entity_poly.type
_entity_poly.pdbx_seq_one_letter_code
_entity_poly.pdbx_strand_id
1 'polypeptide(L)'
;VSGAGENNYKWTYGVRVIANQIDRATWRNTLTYRFHPRFTAGVEYNPLAKKVSPLANLVVVTETHVRPALIVGTSSDRIGTPSGQSFYATLSKNLEHYTKLPVSPYIGVAYGTFEDRARVIGGLNIRFDEHWSSTILFDGVRVHPLLNYTRGRHQFAVIMERGRNPGASYSVSF
;
A
#
# COMPACT_ATOMS: atom_id res chain seq x y z
N VAL A 1 -4.19 -3.76 7.11
CA VAL A 1 -3.92 -2.45 7.72
C VAL A 1 -4.59 -2.38 9.08
N SER A 2 -4.36 -3.37 9.90
CA SER A 2 -4.78 -3.40 11.29
C SER A 2 -3.54 -3.22 12.14
N GLY A 3 -3.37 -2.08 12.72
CA GLY A 3 -2.22 -1.76 13.56
C GLY A 3 -2.06 -0.26 13.77
N ALA A 4 -3.10 0.50 13.49
CA ALA A 4 -3.20 1.84 14.00
C ALA A 4 -3.56 1.76 15.48
N GLY A 5 -2.57 1.61 16.34
CA GLY A 5 -2.66 2.23 17.65
C GLY A 5 -3.14 3.66 17.41
N GLU A 6 -3.82 4.27 18.36
CA GLU A 6 -4.27 5.67 18.32
C GLU A 6 -3.10 6.62 18.12
N ASN A 7 -2.51 6.60 16.93
CA ASN A 7 -1.51 7.56 16.55
C ASN A 7 -2.24 8.84 16.15
N ASN A 8 -2.12 9.87 16.95
CA ASN A 8 -2.65 11.21 16.70
C ASN A 8 -2.06 11.89 15.46
N TYR A 9 -1.15 11.24 14.76
CA TYR A 9 -0.53 11.75 13.55
C TYR A 9 -1.54 11.82 12.41
N LYS A 10 -1.65 12.98 11.80
CA LYS A 10 -2.56 13.21 10.67
C LYS A 10 -1.86 13.21 9.33
N TRP A 11 -0.61 13.64 9.29
CA TRP A 11 0.19 13.69 8.08
C TRP A 11 1.11 12.48 7.99
N THR A 12 1.29 11.98 6.77
CA THR A 12 2.32 10.97 6.47
C THR A 12 3.03 11.37 5.18
N TYR A 13 4.34 11.51 5.27
CA TYR A 13 5.22 11.65 4.12
C TYR A 13 5.94 10.33 3.86
N GLY A 14 6.02 9.94 2.60
CA GLY A 14 6.72 8.72 2.20
C GLY A 14 7.57 8.94 0.96
N VAL A 15 8.69 8.25 0.89
CA VAL A 15 9.56 8.16 -0.27
C VAL A 15 9.83 6.71 -0.59
N ARG A 16 9.86 6.36 -1.88
CA ARG A 16 10.21 5.04 -2.38
C ARG A 16 11.11 5.18 -3.60
N VAL A 17 12.17 4.37 -3.64
CA VAL A 17 13.07 4.24 -4.78
C VAL A 17 13.16 2.76 -5.16
N ILE A 18 13.03 2.44 -6.44
CA ILE A 18 13.17 1.08 -6.97
C ILE A 18 14.14 1.14 -8.16
N ALA A 19 15.18 0.31 -8.12
CA ALA A 19 16.15 0.24 -9.21
C ALA A 19 15.55 -0.40 -10.48
N ASN A 20 16.12 -0.07 -11.64
CA ASN A 20 15.81 -0.67 -12.94
C ASN A 20 14.32 -0.59 -13.32
N GLN A 21 13.67 0.53 -12.97
CA GLN A 21 12.28 0.81 -13.31
C GLN A 21 12.15 1.97 -14.29
N ILE A 22 10.95 2.12 -14.83
CA ILE A 22 10.57 3.32 -15.58
C ILE A 22 10.56 4.55 -14.66
N ASP A 23 10.74 5.74 -15.21
CA ASP A 23 10.89 7.00 -14.47
C ASP A 23 9.82 7.21 -13.39
N ARG A 24 8.55 6.90 -13.70
CA ARG A 24 7.46 7.03 -12.74
C ARG A 24 7.60 6.12 -11.53
N ALA A 25 8.09 4.91 -11.72
CA ALA A 25 8.20 3.92 -10.64
C ALA A 25 9.53 3.98 -9.90
N THR A 26 10.57 4.54 -10.54
CA THR A 26 11.92 4.62 -9.98
C THR A 26 11.95 5.48 -8.71
N TRP A 27 11.35 6.67 -8.73
CA TRP A 27 11.29 7.56 -7.57
C TRP A 27 9.88 8.08 -7.35
N ARG A 28 9.35 7.80 -6.16
CA ARG A 28 7.99 8.17 -5.76
C ARG A 28 8.02 8.86 -4.41
N ASN A 29 7.41 10.04 -4.32
CA ASN A 29 7.10 10.73 -3.08
C ASN A 29 5.59 10.72 -2.85
N THR A 30 5.16 10.63 -1.62
CA THR A 30 3.75 10.68 -1.24
C THR A 30 3.58 11.60 -0.04
N LEU A 31 2.55 12.40 -0.07
CA LEU A 31 2.10 13.18 1.09
C LEU A 31 0.61 12.95 1.26
N THR A 32 0.22 12.42 2.40
CA THR A 32 -1.17 12.11 2.71
C THR A 32 -1.60 12.74 4.01
N TYR A 33 -2.89 13.07 4.10
CA TYR A 33 -3.54 13.60 5.29
C TYR A 33 -4.73 12.73 5.66
N ARG A 34 -4.84 12.38 6.94
CA ARG A 34 -5.94 11.62 7.50
C ARG A 34 -7.04 12.57 7.99
N PHE A 35 -8.03 12.81 7.16
CA PHE A 35 -9.19 13.65 7.46
C PHE A 35 -10.10 13.03 8.52
N HIS A 36 -10.24 11.71 8.45
CA HIS A 36 -11.07 10.92 9.35
C HIS A 36 -10.40 9.56 9.60
N PRO A 37 -10.66 8.84 10.71
CA PRO A 37 -10.12 7.48 10.93
C PRO A 37 -10.37 6.51 9.76
N ARG A 38 -11.41 6.76 8.97
CA ARG A 38 -11.76 5.94 7.80
C ARG A 38 -11.36 6.58 6.47
N PHE A 39 -10.88 7.83 6.45
CA PHE A 39 -10.59 8.54 5.20
C PHE A 39 -9.25 9.23 5.22
N THR A 40 -8.40 8.84 4.28
CA THR A 40 -7.09 9.45 4.03
C THR A 40 -7.02 9.86 2.56
N ALA A 41 -6.54 11.05 2.28
CA ALA A 41 -6.27 11.49 0.92
C ALA A 41 -4.95 12.26 0.85
N GLY A 42 -4.42 12.42 -0.34
CA GLY A 42 -3.16 13.10 -0.57
C GLY A 42 -2.71 13.09 -2.01
N VAL A 43 -1.44 13.26 -2.20
CA VAL A 43 -0.81 13.33 -3.53
C VAL A 43 0.43 12.46 -3.60
N GLU A 44 0.67 11.94 -4.76
CA GLU A 44 1.90 11.29 -5.17
C GLU A 44 2.62 12.19 -6.17
N TYR A 45 3.92 12.37 -5.99
CA TYR A 45 4.79 13.05 -6.92
C TYR A 45 5.93 12.14 -7.37
N ASN A 46 6.10 11.99 -8.67
CA ASN A 46 7.15 11.20 -9.30
C ASN A 46 8.13 12.16 -10.01
N PRO A 47 9.27 12.52 -9.39
CA PRO A 47 10.16 13.57 -9.89
C PRO A 47 10.71 13.30 -11.28
N LEU A 48 11.15 12.07 -11.55
CA LEU A 48 11.72 11.70 -12.86
C LEU A 48 10.69 11.74 -13.98
N ALA A 49 9.46 11.35 -13.72
CA ALA A 49 8.35 11.43 -14.67
C ALA A 49 7.67 12.81 -14.68
N LYS A 50 8.02 13.71 -13.76
CA LYS A 50 7.37 15.03 -13.57
C LYS A 50 5.85 14.93 -13.47
N LYS A 51 5.33 13.90 -12.77
CA LYS A 51 3.90 13.62 -12.64
C LYS A 51 3.43 13.73 -11.21
N VAL A 52 2.21 14.26 -11.06
CA VAL A 52 1.45 14.29 -9.81
C VAL A 52 0.20 13.44 -10.01
N SER A 53 -0.14 12.62 -9.02
CA SER A 53 -1.34 11.78 -9.04
C SER A 53 -2.06 11.88 -7.69
N PRO A 54 -3.41 11.89 -7.65
CA PRO A 54 -4.14 11.86 -6.41
C PRO A 54 -4.06 10.49 -5.74
N LEU A 55 -4.08 10.50 -4.40
CA LEU A 55 -4.18 9.33 -3.56
C LEU A 55 -5.41 9.47 -2.65
N ALA A 56 -6.21 8.43 -2.54
CA ALA A 56 -7.28 8.39 -1.54
C ALA A 56 -7.58 6.95 -1.12
N ASN A 57 -7.91 6.78 0.16
CA ASN A 57 -8.37 5.53 0.74
C ASN A 57 -9.57 5.80 1.65
N LEU A 58 -10.63 5.05 1.47
CA LEU A 58 -11.83 5.08 2.30
C LEU A 58 -12.15 3.68 2.82
N VAL A 59 -12.19 3.52 4.13
CA VAL A 59 -12.73 2.32 4.79
C VAL A 59 -14.24 2.41 4.80
N VAL A 60 -14.88 1.79 3.82
CA VAL A 60 -16.35 1.77 3.68
C VAL A 60 -16.96 0.92 4.79
N VAL A 61 -16.37 -0.25 5.02
CA VAL A 61 -16.79 -1.20 6.06
C VAL A 61 -15.60 -1.50 6.96
N THR A 62 -15.74 -1.26 8.26
CA THR A 62 -14.72 -1.64 9.24
C THR A 62 -14.75 -3.13 9.52
N GLU A 63 -13.58 -3.70 9.72
CA GLU A 63 -13.43 -5.08 10.15
C GLU A 63 -14.10 -5.32 11.50
N THR A 64 -14.73 -6.49 11.64
CA THR A 64 -15.22 -7.04 12.90
C THR A 64 -14.78 -8.48 13.04
N HIS A 65 -15.09 -9.17 14.12
CA HIS A 65 -14.79 -10.60 14.27
C HIS A 65 -15.23 -11.43 13.06
N VAL A 66 -16.45 -11.24 12.59
CA VAL A 66 -17.06 -12.07 11.52
C VAL A 66 -16.99 -11.43 10.13
N ARG A 67 -16.75 -10.12 10.05
CA ARG A 67 -16.84 -9.37 8.79
C ARG A 67 -15.47 -8.81 8.40
N PRO A 68 -15.01 -8.96 7.14
CA PRO A 68 -13.82 -8.31 6.65
C PRO A 68 -14.01 -6.79 6.51
N ALA A 69 -12.90 -6.05 6.50
CA ALA A 69 -12.91 -4.66 6.08
C ALA A 69 -13.12 -4.56 4.57
N LEU A 70 -13.91 -3.56 4.13
CA LEU A 70 -13.98 -3.15 2.73
C LEU A 70 -13.31 -1.78 2.60
N ILE A 71 -12.30 -1.71 1.75
CA ILE A 71 -11.55 -0.47 1.47
C ILE A 71 -11.68 -0.19 -0.01
N VAL A 72 -12.04 1.06 -0.34
CA VAL A 72 -11.99 1.57 -1.71
C VAL A 72 -10.96 2.69 -1.78
N GLY A 73 -10.35 2.87 -2.94
CA GLY A 73 -9.36 3.92 -3.07
C GLY A 73 -8.90 4.17 -4.49
N THR A 74 -7.99 5.13 -4.59
CA THR A 74 -7.30 5.47 -5.83
C THR A 74 -5.84 5.78 -5.57
N SER A 75 -5.00 5.42 -6.52
CA SER A 75 -3.56 5.69 -6.52
C SER A 75 -3.07 5.77 -7.97
N SER A 76 -1.81 6.13 -8.16
CA SER A 76 -1.20 5.90 -9.47
C SER A 76 -1.31 4.44 -9.87
N ASP A 77 -1.35 4.18 -11.17
CA ASP A 77 -1.47 2.84 -11.73
C ASP A 77 -0.31 1.92 -11.28
N ARG A 78 -0.43 0.63 -11.54
CA ARG A 78 0.54 -0.38 -11.07
C ARG A 78 1.99 -0.04 -11.42
N ILE A 79 2.94 -0.60 -10.68
CA ILE A 79 4.37 -0.48 -10.97
C ILE A 79 4.64 -1.02 -12.38
N GLY A 80 5.34 -0.24 -13.20
CA GLY A 80 5.66 -0.61 -14.59
C GLY A 80 4.75 0.00 -15.65
N THR A 81 3.74 0.82 -15.28
CA THR A 81 3.01 1.66 -16.23
C THR A 81 3.58 3.09 -16.24
N PRO A 82 3.76 3.74 -17.41
CA PRO A 82 4.36 5.07 -17.48
C PRO A 82 3.40 6.18 -17.02
N SER A 83 2.11 5.89 -16.96
CA SER A 83 1.07 6.83 -16.54
C SER A 83 -0.16 6.08 -16.04
N GLY A 84 -1.22 6.81 -15.74
CA GLY A 84 -2.51 6.26 -15.37
C GLY A 84 -2.80 6.35 -13.88
N GLN A 85 -4.07 6.19 -13.59
CA GLN A 85 -4.67 6.17 -12.27
C GLN A 85 -5.32 4.81 -12.05
N SER A 86 -5.19 4.26 -10.87
CA SER A 86 -5.84 3.02 -10.47
C SER A 86 -6.95 3.32 -9.48
N PHE A 87 -8.11 2.70 -9.68
CA PHE A 87 -9.23 2.67 -8.74
C PHE A 87 -9.39 1.25 -8.25
N TYR A 88 -9.51 1.04 -6.95
CA TYR A 88 -9.57 -0.29 -6.38
C TYR A 88 -10.58 -0.44 -5.26
N ALA A 89 -11.03 -1.67 -5.09
CA ALA A 89 -11.81 -2.13 -3.95
C ALA A 89 -11.18 -3.42 -3.42
N THR A 90 -10.92 -3.49 -2.13
CA THR A 90 -10.29 -4.64 -1.47
C THR A 90 -11.04 -5.05 -0.22
N LEU A 91 -11.11 -6.36 -0.02
CA LEU A 91 -11.54 -6.98 1.23
C LEU A 91 -10.30 -7.48 1.98
N SER A 92 -10.19 -7.15 3.26
CA SER A 92 -9.09 -7.62 4.10
C SER A 92 -9.59 -8.15 5.44
N LYS A 93 -8.89 -9.16 5.96
CA LYS A 93 -9.24 -9.80 7.23
C LYS A 93 -8.00 -10.16 8.02
N ASN A 94 -7.94 -9.79 9.30
CA ASN A 94 -6.95 -10.33 10.22
C ASN A 94 -7.42 -11.73 10.68
N LEU A 95 -6.62 -12.74 10.40
CA LEU A 95 -6.93 -14.13 10.74
C LEU A 95 -6.30 -14.61 12.04
N GLU A 96 -5.54 -13.77 12.75
CA GLU A 96 -4.83 -14.12 13.98
C GLU A 96 -5.75 -14.74 15.05
N HIS A 97 -6.97 -14.20 15.17
CA HIS A 97 -7.95 -14.73 16.11
C HIS A 97 -8.37 -16.18 15.79
N TYR A 98 -8.47 -16.52 14.51
CA TYR A 98 -8.93 -17.84 14.06
C TYR A 98 -7.81 -18.87 13.95
N THR A 99 -6.68 -18.45 13.40
CA THR A 99 -5.58 -19.36 13.02
C THR A 99 -4.45 -19.36 14.02
N LYS A 100 -4.42 -18.41 14.98
CA LYS A 100 -3.29 -18.13 15.87
C LYS A 100 -2.02 -17.71 15.14
N LEU A 101 -2.11 -17.48 13.83
CA LEU A 101 -1.04 -16.96 13.02
C LEU A 101 -1.25 -15.47 12.77
N PRO A 102 -0.23 -14.63 12.91
CA PRO A 102 -0.34 -13.17 12.75
C PRO A 102 -0.39 -12.77 11.26
N VAL A 103 -1.40 -13.27 10.56
CA VAL A 103 -1.57 -13.11 9.10
C VAL A 103 -2.83 -12.33 8.77
N SER A 104 -2.72 -11.44 7.79
CA SER A 104 -3.82 -10.61 7.30
C SER A 104 -3.85 -10.63 5.77
N PRO A 105 -4.57 -11.57 5.14
CA PRO A 105 -4.78 -11.58 3.70
C PRO A 105 -5.71 -10.45 3.27
N TYR A 106 -5.56 -10.04 2.00
CA TYR A 106 -6.52 -9.21 1.31
C TYR A 106 -6.68 -9.66 -0.14
N ILE A 107 -7.86 -9.43 -0.70
CA ILE A 107 -8.18 -9.66 -2.11
C ILE A 107 -9.08 -8.54 -2.60
N GLY A 108 -9.01 -8.22 -3.87
CA GLY A 108 -9.83 -7.18 -4.46
C GLY A 108 -9.69 -7.08 -5.96
N VAL A 109 -10.22 -6.00 -6.48
CA VAL A 109 -10.14 -5.64 -7.90
C VAL A 109 -9.60 -4.23 -8.03
N ALA A 110 -8.71 -4.01 -9.00
CA ALA A 110 -8.21 -2.72 -9.39
C ALA A 110 -8.43 -2.49 -10.89
N TYR A 111 -8.92 -1.31 -11.24
CA TYR A 111 -9.03 -0.85 -12.61
C TYR A 111 -7.96 0.19 -12.87
N GLY A 112 -7.09 -0.06 -13.85
CA GLY A 112 -6.02 0.84 -14.26
C GLY A 112 -6.37 1.56 -15.56
N THR A 113 -6.30 2.90 -15.54
CA THR A 113 -6.68 3.70 -16.70
C THR A 113 -5.66 3.66 -17.84
N PHE A 114 -4.40 3.30 -17.56
CA PHE A 114 -3.38 3.20 -18.60
C PHE A 114 -3.64 2.01 -19.55
N GLU A 115 -3.98 0.86 -18.98
CA GLU A 115 -4.25 -0.36 -19.74
C GLU A 115 -5.74 -0.53 -20.06
N ASP A 116 -6.60 0.37 -19.53
CA ASP A 116 -8.07 0.30 -19.62
C ASP A 116 -8.59 -1.10 -19.22
N ARG A 117 -8.13 -1.59 -18.08
CA ARG A 117 -8.37 -2.97 -17.65
C ARG A 117 -8.57 -3.12 -16.16
N ALA A 118 -9.57 -3.91 -15.78
CA ALA A 118 -9.73 -4.43 -14.43
C ALA A 118 -8.85 -5.69 -14.22
N ARG A 119 -8.26 -5.78 -13.02
CA ARG A 119 -7.41 -6.91 -12.59
C ARG A 119 -7.74 -7.30 -11.17
N VAL A 120 -7.68 -8.60 -10.90
CA VAL A 120 -7.69 -9.09 -9.52
C VAL A 120 -6.36 -8.74 -8.87
N ILE A 121 -6.42 -8.16 -7.69
CA ILE A 121 -5.27 -7.84 -6.86
C ILE A 121 -5.39 -8.54 -5.52
N GLY A 122 -4.30 -8.71 -4.81
CA GLY A 122 -4.34 -9.34 -3.50
C GLY A 122 -3.00 -9.33 -2.80
N GLY A 123 -2.97 -9.93 -1.64
CA GLY A 123 -1.72 -10.08 -0.91
C GLY A 123 -1.93 -10.62 0.49
N LEU A 124 -0.82 -10.74 1.18
CA LEU A 124 -0.73 -11.27 2.52
C LEU A 124 0.22 -10.41 3.34
N ASN A 125 -0.23 -9.92 4.46
CA ASN A 125 0.65 -9.33 5.48
C ASN A 125 0.88 -10.36 6.59
N ILE A 126 2.14 -10.53 6.97
CA ILE A 126 2.59 -11.43 8.04
C ILE A 126 3.33 -10.57 9.06
N ARG A 127 2.88 -10.51 10.30
CA ARG A 127 3.54 -9.81 11.39
C ARG A 127 4.44 -10.79 12.15
N PHE A 128 5.73 -10.50 12.27
CA PHE A 128 6.68 -11.34 13.00
C PHE A 128 6.74 -10.92 14.48
N ASP A 129 6.80 -9.60 14.71
CA ASP A 129 6.82 -9.01 16.04
C ASP A 129 6.24 -7.58 16.03
N GLU A 130 6.52 -6.77 17.06
CA GLU A 130 6.05 -5.38 17.17
C GLU A 130 6.65 -4.44 16.11
N HIS A 131 7.79 -4.80 15.54
CA HIS A 131 8.54 -3.96 14.62
C HIS A 131 8.59 -4.52 13.21
N TRP A 132 8.69 -5.83 13.05
CA TRP A 132 8.91 -6.50 11.79
C TRP A 132 7.65 -7.13 11.21
N SER A 133 7.41 -6.89 9.93
CA SER A 133 6.39 -7.58 9.16
C SER A 133 6.84 -7.80 7.72
N SER A 134 6.26 -8.80 7.07
CA SER A 134 6.42 -9.01 5.64
C SER A 134 5.10 -8.79 4.93
N THR A 135 5.15 -8.27 3.73
CA THR A 135 3.99 -8.15 2.85
C THR A 135 4.31 -8.80 1.51
N ILE A 136 3.46 -9.69 1.08
CA ILE A 136 3.47 -10.22 -0.28
C ILE A 136 2.32 -9.54 -1.01
N LEU A 137 2.63 -8.75 -2.03
CA LEU A 137 1.66 -7.97 -2.79
C LEU A 137 1.57 -8.52 -4.21
N PHE A 138 0.37 -8.80 -4.69
CA PHE A 138 0.05 -9.15 -6.07
C PHE A 138 -0.73 -7.99 -6.71
N ASP A 139 -0.16 -7.36 -7.75
CA ASP A 139 -0.71 -6.18 -8.43
C ASP A 139 -1.63 -6.52 -9.63
N GLY A 140 -2.03 -7.80 -9.74
CA GLY A 140 -2.82 -8.31 -10.87
C GLY A 140 -1.97 -8.81 -12.03
N VAL A 141 -0.65 -8.65 -12.00
CA VAL A 141 0.30 -9.12 -13.01
C VAL A 141 1.52 -9.78 -12.36
N ARG A 142 1.99 -9.21 -11.24
CA ARG A 142 3.26 -9.57 -10.63
C ARG A 142 3.18 -9.60 -9.12
N VAL A 143 4.09 -10.34 -8.52
CA VAL A 143 4.24 -10.44 -7.07
C VAL A 143 5.43 -9.58 -6.63
N HIS A 144 5.23 -8.81 -5.57
CA HIS A 144 6.23 -7.94 -4.95
C HIS A 144 6.35 -8.27 -3.47
N PRO A 145 7.35 -9.04 -3.04
CA PRO A 145 7.62 -9.23 -1.62
C PRO A 145 8.27 -7.98 -1.02
N LEU A 146 7.81 -7.64 0.19
CA LEU A 146 8.33 -6.54 0.99
C LEU A 146 8.66 -7.04 2.40
N LEU A 147 9.75 -6.51 2.95
CA LEU A 147 10.07 -6.61 4.36
C LEU A 147 9.97 -5.22 4.98
N ASN A 148 9.17 -5.09 6.03
CA ASN A 148 8.89 -3.81 6.68
C ASN A 148 9.45 -3.81 8.10
N TYR A 149 10.00 -2.66 8.50
CA TYR A 149 10.40 -2.35 9.86
C TYR A 149 9.73 -1.06 10.31
N THR A 150 9.02 -1.11 11.43
CA THR A 150 8.30 0.04 12.00
C THR A 150 8.81 0.34 13.40
N ARG A 151 9.17 1.59 13.66
CA ARG A 151 9.54 2.07 15.00
C ARG A 151 8.94 3.44 15.26
N GLY A 152 7.98 3.49 16.18
CA GLY A 152 7.23 4.71 16.47
C GLY A 152 6.53 5.25 15.22
N ARG A 153 6.88 6.48 14.83
CA ARG A 153 6.33 7.16 13.64
C ARG A 153 7.06 6.86 12.32
N HIS A 154 8.14 6.08 12.37
CA HIS A 154 9.01 5.79 11.24
C HIS A 154 8.74 4.38 10.72
N GLN A 155 8.64 4.24 9.42
CA GLN A 155 8.54 2.96 8.74
C GLN A 155 9.56 2.88 7.61
N PHE A 156 10.29 1.78 7.58
CA PHE A 156 11.24 1.44 6.52
C PHE A 156 10.72 0.17 5.83
N ALA A 157 10.92 0.06 4.54
CA ALA A 157 10.67 -1.19 3.85
C ALA A 157 11.70 -1.43 2.74
N VAL A 158 12.02 -2.70 2.56
CA VAL A 158 12.75 -3.20 1.40
C VAL A 158 11.74 -3.92 0.52
N ILE A 159 11.73 -3.59 -0.75
CA ILE A 159 10.85 -4.19 -1.77
C ILE A 159 11.71 -4.90 -2.82
N MET A 160 11.28 -6.08 -3.23
CA MET A 160 11.83 -6.78 -4.38
C MET A 160 10.77 -6.77 -5.49
N GLU A 161 10.79 -5.74 -6.34
CA GLU A 161 9.86 -5.64 -7.45
C GLU A 161 10.09 -6.81 -8.40
N ARG A 162 9.04 -7.64 -8.65
CA ARG A 162 9.10 -8.92 -9.40
C ARG A 162 10.10 -9.94 -8.83
N GLY A 163 10.52 -9.79 -7.57
CA GLY A 163 11.60 -10.61 -7.01
C GLY A 163 13.00 -10.36 -7.62
N ARG A 164 13.18 -9.29 -8.41
CA ARG A 164 14.44 -9.01 -9.14
C ARG A 164 14.96 -7.61 -8.93
N ASN A 165 14.09 -6.60 -8.93
CA ASN A 165 14.52 -5.21 -8.83
C ASN A 165 14.42 -4.74 -7.38
N PRO A 166 15.56 -4.52 -6.71
CA PRO A 166 15.57 -4.06 -5.34
C PRO A 166 15.12 -2.61 -5.24
N GLY A 167 14.40 -2.31 -4.19
CA GLY A 167 14.01 -0.97 -3.84
C GLY A 167 13.89 -0.80 -2.34
N ALA A 168 13.83 0.44 -1.92
CA ALA A 168 13.63 0.82 -0.53
C ALA A 168 12.57 1.90 -0.42
N SER A 169 11.87 1.92 0.70
CA SER A 169 10.97 3.00 1.05
C SER A 169 11.15 3.41 2.50
N TYR A 170 10.87 4.66 2.75
CA TYR A 170 10.80 5.25 4.07
C TYR A 170 9.54 6.09 4.18
N SER A 171 8.88 6.04 5.31
CA SER A 171 7.79 6.96 5.62
C SER A 171 7.83 7.41 7.07
N VAL A 172 7.31 8.61 7.30
CA VAL A 172 7.21 9.22 8.63
C VAL A 172 5.83 9.85 8.79
N SER A 173 5.22 9.61 9.94
CA SER A 173 3.94 10.22 10.32
C SER A 173 4.14 11.32 11.36
N PHE A 174 3.41 12.45 11.27
CA PHE A 174 3.53 13.62 12.15
C PHE A 174 2.22 14.40 12.25
#